data_bfb4f3a1d1fbaf2613745b32884ab952
#
_entry.id   bfb4f3a1d1fbaf2613745b32884ab952
#
_cell.length_a   1.000
_cell.length_b   1.000
_cell.length_c   1.000
_cell.angle_alpha   90.00
_cell.angle_beta   90.00
_cell.angle_gamma   90.00
#
_symmetry.space_group_name_H-M   'P 1'
#
loop_
_entity.id
_entity.type
_entity.pdbx_description
1 polymer ?
#
loop_
_entity_poly.entity_id
_entity_poly.type
_entity_poly.pdbx_seq_one_letter_code
_entity_poly.pdbx_strand_id
1 'polypeptide(L)'
;MRNILKNYKMSLMLILSILLGGAIGVILGPKAKVLEPFGQIFLNLMFTIIVPLVFFSVASAIANMSGVNRLGKIMITIILVFISTAIISGVLAIIGSLLFNPTKGLDSDSIKNILSQGGANISKSTENISLSQQLVKTFTVSDFSELFSKNNMLQIIIFSVLFGVSTALVGEKGEVVKKFIDSVTTIIMKIVNIIMYYAPIGLGCYFASVVGQLGTQILQGYLKVFLLYLGLTIINYFIFFSAYSYISSGKEGFKAFWKNVISPTVTALATCSSAASIPVNLEATKKIGVPKDIAETVIPLGVNTHKDGSVIGGVLKIIFLFGLFGKDINSIPMLLSILAVGFLVGAVMGAIPGGGMIGEMLIISIYGFPIEALPIIAVISTIIDAPATVLNSTGNTVCAMMVSRFVDGKKWLKKA
;
A
#
# COMPACT_ATOMS: atom_id res chain seq x y z
N MET A 1 0.38 -10.82 -27.79
CA MET A 1 -0.13 -11.78 -26.82
C MET A 1 0.96 -12.42 -25.95
N ARG A 2 2.02 -13.00 -26.49
CA ARG A 2 3.06 -13.73 -25.72
C ARG A 2 3.79 -12.86 -24.66
N ASN A 3 4.04 -11.58 -24.91
CA ASN A 3 4.67 -10.66 -23.98
C ASN A 3 3.70 -10.17 -22.87
N ILE A 4 2.41 -10.06 -23.18
CA ILE A 4 1.38 -9.70 -22.22
C ILE A 4 1.26 -10.80 -21.17
N LEU A 5 1.12 -12.07 -21.59
CA LEU A 5 1.05 -13.21 -20.67
C LEU A 5 2.31 -13.37 -19.79
N LYS A 6 3.48 -12.96 -20.27
CA LYS A 6 4.72 -13.02 -19.48
C LYS A 6 4.73 -12.01 -18.34
N ASN A 7 4.16 -10.82 -18.57
CA ASN A 7 4.06 -9.77 -17.53
C ASN A 7 3.01 -10.09 -16.45
N TYR A 8 1.91 -10.78 -16.82
CA TYR A 8 0.88 -11.22 -15.89
C TYR A 8 1.20 -12.51 -15.14
N LYS A 9 2.23 -13.24 -15.56
CA LYS A 9 2.48 -14.61 -15.09
C LYS A 9 2.44 -14.72 -13.55
N MET A 10 3.09 -13.80 -12.86
CA MET A 10 3.19 -13.84 -11.39
C MET A 10 1.85 -13.52 -10.72
N SER A 11 1.18 -12.44 -11.13
CA SER A 11 -0.13 -12.05 -10.59
C SER A 11 -1.19 -13.11 -10.87
N LEU A 12 -1.21 -13.67 -12.08
CA LEU A 12 -2.13 -14.77 -12.42
C LEU A 12 -1.83 -16.04 -11.60
N MET A 13 -0.56 -16.38 -11.39
CA MET A 13 -0.17 -17.52 -10.54
C MET A 13 -0.63 -17.32 -9.09
N LEU A 14 -0.50 -16.10 -8.54
CA LEU A 14 -0.95 -15.79 -7.19
C LEU A 14 -2.49 -15.90 -7.07
N ILE A 15 -3.23 -15.30 -8.00
CA ILE A 15 -4.69 -15.38 -8.02
C ILE A 15 -5.13 -16.84 -8.15
N LEU A 16 -4.54 -17.58 -9.10
CA LEU A 16 -4.86 -19.00 -9.30
C LEU A 16 -4.55 -19.82 -8.05
N SER A 17 -3.42 -19.56 -7.38
CA SER A 17 -3.05 -20.27 -6.15
C SER A 17 -4.02 -19.99 -5.00
N ILE A 18 -4.54 -18.76 -4.89
CA ILE A 18 -5.57 -18.40 -3.92
C ILE A 18 -6.90 -19.11 -4.24
N LEU A 19 -7.32 -19.11 -5.51
CA LEU A 19 -8.54 -19.81 -5.92
C LEU A 19 -8.45 -21.32 -5.65
N LEU A 20 -7.32 -21.95 -6.02
CA LEU A 20 -7.08 -23.36 -5.76
C LEU A 20 -6.98 -23.64 -4.25
N GLY A 21 -6.26 -22.79 -3.52
CA GLY A 21 -6.18 -22.88 -2.06
C GLY A 21 -7.55 -22.78 -1.41
N GLY A 22 -8.37 -21.81 -1.83
CA GLY A 22 -9.76 -21.69 -1.37
C GLY A 22 -10.59 -22.93 -1.65
N ALA A 23 -10.53 -23.49 -2.86
CA ALA A 23 -11.23 -24.71 -3.23
C ALA A 23 -10.76 -25.92 -2.36
N ILE A 24 -9.45 -26.09 -2.18
CA ILE A 24 -8.87 -27.13 -1.32
C ILE A 24 -9.33 -26.94 0.12
N GLY A 25 -9.34 -25.70 0.63
CA GLY A 25 -9.80 -25.38 1.97
C GLY A 25 -11.26 -25.75 2.19
N VAL A 26 -12.14 -25.44 1.22
CA VAL A 26 -13.56 -25.82 1.29
C VAL A 26 -13.73 -27.35 1.28
N ILE A 27 -12.98 -28.07 0.41
CA ILE A 27 -13.09 -29.53 0.28
C ILE A 27 -12.55 -30.26 1.53
N LEU A 28 -11.39 -29.86 2.02
CA LEU A 28 -10.73 -30.54 3.15
C LEU A 28 -11.28 -30.07 4.51
N GLY A 29 -11.92 -28.93 4.58
CA GLY A 29 -12.36 -28.33 5.85
C GLY A 29 -11.20 -28.20 6.85
N PRO A 30 -11.40 -28.48 8.15
CA PRO A 30 -10.35 -28.35 9.17
C PRO A 30 -9.07 -29.18 8.90
N LYS A 31 -9.16 -30.24 8.08
CA LYS A 31 -7.99 -31.04 7.68
C LYS A 31 -7.00 -30.25 6.81
N ALA A 32 -7.43 -29.16 6.18
CA ALA A 32 -6.55 -28.28 5.41
C ALA A 32 -5.44 -27.65 6.27
N LYS A 33 -5.54 -27.69 7.60
CA LYS A 33 -4.49 -27.26 8.54
C LYS A 33 -3.14 -27.96 8.28
N VAL A 34 -3.12 -29.14 7.69
CA VAL A 34 -1.87 -29.82 7.30
C VAL A 34 -1.03 -29.03 6.30
N LEU A 35 -1.64 -28.11 5.55
CA LEU A 35 -0.97 -27.25 4.58
C LEU A 35 -0.37 -25.97 5.22
N GLU A 36 -0.77 -25.63 6.43
CA GLU A 36 -0.35 -24.42 7.13
C GLU A 36 1.18 -24.25 7.23
N PRO A 37 1.99 -25.28 7.53
CA PRO A 37 3.44 -25.14 7.63
C PRO A 37 4.09 -24.59 6.36
N PHE A 38 3.59 -24.97 5.18
CA PHE A 38 4.10 -24.46 3.90
C PHE A 38 3.79 -22.96 3.74
N GLY A 39 2.62 -22.52 4.20
CA GLY A 39 2.28 -21.11 4.28
C GLY A 39 3.16 -20.34 5.27
N GLN A 40 3.39 -20.91 6.45
CA GLN A 40 4.23 -20.30 7.48
C GLN A 40 5.69 -20.11 7.05
N ILE A 41 6.25 -21.01 6.23
CA ILE A 41 7.58 -20.82 5.64
C ILE A 41 7.63 -19.52 4.83
N PHE A 42 6.65 -19.27 3.96
CA PHE A 42 6.57 -18.04 3.18
C PHE A 42 6.49 -16.81 4.08
N LEU A 43 5.58 -16.84 5.05
CA LEU A 43 5.39 -15.74 5.98
C LEU A 43 6.65 -15.43 6.78
N ASN A 44 7.31 -16.46 7.31
CA ASN A 44 8.53 -16.28 8.10
C ASN A 44 9.68 -15.71 7.26
N LEU A 45 9.83 -16.14 6.02
CA LEU A 45 10.80 -15.56 5.09
C LEU A 45 10.51 -14.08 4.83
N MET A 46 9.24 -13.72 4.62
CA MET A 46 8.84 -12.33 4.44
C MET A 46 9.04 -11.51 5.73
N PHE A 47 8.70 -12.05 6.89
CA PHE A 47 8.92 -11.35 8.17
C PHE A 47 10.40 -11.06 8.45
N THR A 48 11.28 -11.98 8.08
CA THR A 48 12.72 -11.81 8.27
C THR A 48 13.27 -10.63 7.46
N ILE A 49 12.73 -10.41 6.24
CA ILE A 49 13.23 -9.37 5.35
C ILE A 49 12.55 -8.01 5.54
N ILE A 50 11.40 -7.95 6.23
CA ILE A 50 10.55 -6.75 6.24
C ILE A 50 11.21 -5.57 6.95
N VAL A 51 11.90 -5.81 8.06
CA VAL A 51 12.58 -4.78 8.84
C VAL A 51 13.72 -4.14 8.04
N PRO A 52 14.71 -4.89 7.52
CA PRO A 52 15.76 -4.30 6.69
C PRO A 52 15.18 -3.69 5.40
N LEU A 53 14.14 -4.28 4.81
CA LEU A 53 13.49 -3.72 3.62
C LEU A 53 12.94 -2.32 3.89
N VAL A 54 12.18 -2.14 4.98
CA VAL A 54 11.60 -0.85 5.36
C VAL A 54 12.70 0.17 5.64
N PHE A 55 13.67 -0.19 6.47
CA PHE A 55 14.75 0.73 6.83
C PHE A 55 15.50 1.23 5.60
N PHE A 56 16.04 0.33 4.81
CA PHE A 56 16.88 0.70 3.68
C PHE A 56 16.09 1.35 2.54
N SER A 57 14.88 0.88 2.22
CA SER A 57 14.08 1.47 1.14
C SER A 57 13.59 2.88 1.46
N VAL A 58 13.12 3.12 2.69
CA VAL A 58 12.67 4.46 3.11
C VAL A 58 13.86 5.41 3.22
N ALA A 59 14.96 4.98 3.85
CA ALA A 59 16.17 5.81 3.95
C ALA A 59 16.75 6.14 2.58
N SER A 60 16.82 5.18 1.65
CA SER A 60 17.26 5.40 0.26
C SER A 60 16.38 6.41 -0.46
N ALA A 61 15.05 6.23 -0.39
CA ALA A 61 14.11 7.14 -1.05
C ALA A 61 14.30 8.59 -0.58
N ILE A 62 14.43 8.80 0.74
CA ILE A 62 14.60 10.13 1.33
C ILE A 62 16.01 10.70 1.04
N ALA A 63 17.08 9.92 1.17
CA ALA A 63 18.45 10.37 0.90
C ALA A 63 18.68 10.81 -0.55
N ASN A 64 17.88 10.27 -1.49
CA ASN A 64 17.94 10.62 -2.90
C ASN A 64 17.08 11.84 -3.29
N MET A 65 16.35 12.42 -2.34
CA MET A 65 15.58 13.66 -2.57
C MET A 65 16.54 14.86 -2.55
N SER A 66 17.01 15.31 -3.71
CA SER A 66 17.89 16.48 -3.82
C SER A 66 17.13 17.70 -4.33
N GLY A 67 17.44 18.89 -3.80
CA GLY A 67 16.72 20.12 -4.08
C GLY A 67 17.57 21.31 -4.54
N VAL A 68 17.07 22.05 -5.53
CA VAL A 68 17.50 23.38 -5.95
C VAL A 68 16.23 24.27 -5.96
N ASN A 69 16.36 25.58 -5.82
CA ASN A 69 15.27 26.54 -5.50
C ASN A 69 13.92 26.40 -6.26
N ARG A 70 13.90 26.10 -7.57
CA ARG A 70 12.65 25.79 -8.30
C ARG A 70 12.13 24.39 -7.95
N LEU A 71 13.03 23.43 -7.76
CA LEU A 71 12.71 22.12 -7.26
C LEU A 71 12.06 22.17 -5.88
N GLY A 72 12.48 23.06 -5.00
CA GLY A 72 11.89 23.25 -3.68
C GLY A 72 10.39 23.58 -3.75
N LYS A 73 9.99 24.52 -4.62
CA LYS A 73 8.58 24.85 -4.84
C LYS A 73 7.80 23.65 -5.42
N ILE A 74 8.39 22.95 -6.40
CA ILE A 74 7.80 21.74 -6.99
C ILE A 74 7.62 20.67 -5.89
N MET A 75 8.65 20.40 -5.07
CA MET A 75 8.62 19.39 -4.03
C MET A 75 7.56 19.67 -2.95
N ILE A 76 7.48 20.91 -2.45
CA ILE A 76 6.44 21.29 -1.48
C ILE A 76 5.06 21.10 -2.10
N THR A 77 4.87 21.50 -3.35
CA THR A 77 3.60 21.37 -4.06
C THR A 77 3.24 19.88 -4.28
N ILE A 78 4.22 19.05 -4.63
CA ILE A 78 4.04 17.58 -4.75
C ILE A 78 3.53 17.01 -3.43
N ILE A 79 4.19 17.31 -2.32
CA ILE A 79 3.81 16.81 -0.99
C ILE A 79 2.38 17.21 -0.66
N LEU A 80 2.02 18.47 -0.87
CA LEU A 80 0.66 18.97 -0.60
C LEU A 80 -0.40 18.30 -1.49
N VAL A 81 -0.12 18.12 -2.77
CA VAL A 81 -1.04 17.44 -3.70
C VAL A 81 -1.18 15.97 -3.31
N PHE A 82 -0.09 15.26 -3.05
CA PHE A 82 -0.11 13.84 -2.67
C PHE A 82 -0.86 13.60 -1.37
N ILE A 83 -0.63 14.42 -0.35
CA ILE A 83 -1.38 14.33 0.92
C ILE A 83 -2.86 14.59 0.70
N SER A 84 -3.20 15.62 -0.09
CA SER A 84 -4.60 15.99 -0.34
C SER A 84 -5.38 14.88 -1.05
N THR A 85 -4.83 14.30 -2.12
CA THR A 85 -5.47 13.21 -2.87
C THR A 85 -5.58 11.93 -2.03
N ALA A 86 -4.55 11.60 -1.26
CA ALA A 86 -4.54 10.45 -0.37
C ALA A 86 -5.59 10.57 0.75
N ILE A 87 -5.74 11.76 1.36
CA ILE A 87 -6.80 12.01 2.35
C ILE A 87 -8.18 11.85 1.71
N ILE A 88 -8.41 12.42 0.53
CA ILE A 88 -9.68 12.29 -0.19
C ILE A 88 -9.98 10.82 -0.49
N SER A 89 -9.00 10.06 -0.95
CA SER A 89 -9.14 8.62 -1.23
C SER A 89 -9.42 7.82 0.05
N GLY A 90 -8.76 8.16 1.15
CA GLY A 90 -9.00 7.53 2.46
C GLY A 90 -10.40 7.85 3.02
N VAL A 91 -10.85 9.10 2.91
CA VAL A 91 -12.21 9.50 3.32
C VAL A 91 -13.26 8.79 2.47
N LEU A 92 -13.06 8.70 1.15
CA LEU A 92 -13.92 7.93 0.25
C LEU A 92 -14.02 6.46 0.69
N ALA A 93 -12.90 5.85 1.07
CA ALA A 93 -12.87 4.46 1.53
C ALA A 93 -13.60 4.28 2.87
N ILE A 94 -13.45 5.21 3.82
CA ILE A 94 -14.18 5.19 5.08
C ILE A 94 -15.69 5.31 4.83
N ILE A 95 -16.14 6.29 4.05
CA ILE A 95 -17.54 6.48 3.72
C ILE A 95 -18.12 5.24 3.05
N GLY A 96 -17.42 4.69 2.04
CA GLY A 96 -17.84 3.48 1.36
C GLY A 96 -17.97 2.29 2.31
N SER A 97 -17.02 2.14 3.24
CA SER A 97 -17.04 1.05 4.22
C SER A 97 -18.15 1.18 5.27
N LEU A 98 -18.48 2.40 5.68
CA LEU A 98 -19.61 2.65 6.61
C LEU A 98 -20.96 2.38 5.93
N LEU A 99 -21.08 2.69 4.62
CA LEU A 99 -22.29 2.44 3.84
C LEU A 99 -22.47 0.95 3.48
N PHE A 100 -21.37 0.29 3.11
CA PHE A 100 -21.35 -1.10 2.61
C PHE A 100 -20.45 -1.96 3.48
N ASN A 101 -20.78 -2.11 4.77
CA ASN A 101 -19.96 -2.84 5.73
C ASN A 101 -19.56 -4.23 5.19
N PRO A 102 -18.27 -4.45 4.83
CA PRO A 102 -17.83 -5.69 4.20
C PRO A 102 -17.82 -6.91 5.14
N THR A 103 -17.88 -6.67 6.45
CA THR A 103 -17.89 -7.73 7.45
C THR A 103 -19.28 -8.04 8.01
N LYS A 104 -20.31 -7.34 7.53
CA LYS A 104 -21.68 -7.61 7.95
C LYS A 104 -22.09 -9.05 7.64
N GLY A 105 -22.47 -9.79 8.69
CA GLY A 105 -22.89 -11.20 8.60
C GLY A 105 -21.76 -12.22 8.70
N LEU A 106 -20.52 -11.79 9.01
CA LEU A 106 -19.45 -12.70 9.42
C LEU A 106 -19.57 -12.99 10.92
N ASP A 107 -19.37 -14.25 11.29
CA ASP A 107 -19.36 -14.68 12.70
C ASP A 107 -17.99 -14.37 13.33
N SER A 108 -17.93 -13.19 13.98
CA SER A 108 -16.71 -12.71 14.62
C SER A 108 -16.23 -13.60 15.76
N ASP A 109 -17.14 -14.30 16.46
CA ASP A 109 -16.77 -15.10 17.64
C ASP A 109 -16.11 -16.40 17.23
N SER A 110 -16.62 -17.07 16.18
CA SER A 110 -15.95 -18.23 15.59
C SER A 110 -14.56 -17.89 15.06
N ILE A 111 -14.40 -16.75 14.40
CA ILE A 111 -13.13 -16.29 13.86
C ILE A 111 -12.12 -15.97 14.98
N LYS A 112 -12.54 -15.28 16.04
CA LYS A 112 -11.70 -15.00 17.22
C LYS A 112 -11.22 -16.28 17.89
N ASN A 113 -12.11 -17.25 18.08
CA ASN A 113 -11.78 -18.50 18.73
C ASN A 113 -10.72 -19.31 17.95
N ILE A 114 -10.81 -19.31 16.62
CA ILE A 114 -9.83 -20.00 15.77
C ILE A 114 -8.47 -19.30 15.80
N LEU A 115 -8.45 -17.97 15.73
CA LEU A 115 -7.20 -17.21 15.78
C LEU A 115 -6.55 -17.26 17.18
N SER A 116 -7.34 -17.31 18.26
CA SER A 116 -6.82 -17.45 19.63
C SER A 116 -6.26 -18.84 19.93
N GLN A 117 -6.78 -19.88 19.32
CA GLN A 117 -6.23 -21.25 19.43
C GLN A 117 -4.88 -21.40 18.71
N GLY A 118 -4.57 -20.52 17.76
CA GLY A 118 -3.27 -20.45 17.08
C GLY A 118 -2.12 -19.87 17.92
N GLY A 119 -2.34 -19.58 19.21
CA GLY A 119 -1.34 -19.02 20.12
C GLY A 119 -1.36 -17.50 20.23
N ALA A 120 -2.34 -16.83 19.60
CA ALA A 120 -2.53 -15.41 19.71
C ALA A 120 -3.04 -15.05 21.12
N ASN A 121 -2.14 -14.78 22.04
CA ASN A 121 -2.49 -14.04 23.26
C ASN A 121 -2.94 -12.64 22.82
N ILE A 122 -4.25 -12.46 22.71
CA ILE A 122 -4.85 -11.11 22.61
C ILE A 122 -4.56 -10.48 23.96
N SER A 123 -3.41 -9.82 24.05
CA SER A 123 -3.01 -9.09 25.26
C SER A 123 -4.08 -8.07 25.57
N LYS A 124 -4.91 -8.38 26.56
CA LYS A 124 -5.74 -7.41 27.26
C LYS A 124 -4.81 -6.51 28.10
N SER A 125 -3.97 -5.73 27.45
CA SER A 125 -3.31 -4.63 28.15
C SER A 125 -4.18 -3.38 28.03
N THR A 126 -5.32 -3.41 28.74
CA THR A 126 -5.97 -2.19 29.22
C THR A 126 -5.19 -1.69 30.44
N GLU A 127 -3.93 -1.40 30.30
CA GLU A 127 -3.29 -0.42 31.18
C GLU A 127 -3.86 0.94 30.78
N ASN A 128 -4.32 1.71 31.77
CA ASN A 128 -4.69 3.13 31.65
C ASN A 128 -3.42 3.95 31.36
N ILE A 129 -2.84 3.76 30.16
CA ILE A 129 -1.69 4.52 29.70
C ILE A 129 -2.23 5.90 29.31
N SER A 130 -1.66 6.96 29.90
CA SER A 130 -2.01 8.35 29.53
C SER A 130 -1.78 8.56 28.01
N LEU A 131 -2.59 9.42 27.37
CA LEU A 131 -2.43 9.75 25.94
C LEU A 131 -1.00 10.15 25.59
N SER A 132 -0.31 10.88 26.49
CA SER A 132 1.10 11.26 26.30
C SER A 132 2.06 10.07 26.29
N GLN A 133 1.88 9.11 27.18
CA GLN A 133 2.68 7.88 27.20
C GLN A 133 2.39 7.00 25.98
N GLN A 134 1.15 6.98 25.51
CA GLN A 134 0.77 6.25 24.29
C GLN A 134 1.44 6.87 23.06
N LEU A 135 1.50 8.21 22.95
CA LEU A 135 2.24 8.90 21.90
C LEU A 135 3.73 8.56 21.95
N VAL A 136 4.36 8.62 23.13
CA VAL A 136 5.78 8.26 23.27
C VAL A 136 6.03 6.83 22.79
N LYS A 137 5.27 5.85 23.26
CA LYS A 137 5.40 4.43 22.84
C LYS A 137 5.14 4.23 21.35
N THR A 138 4.24 5.03 20.76
CA THR A 138 3.88 4.93 19.33
C THR A 138 4.99 5.46 18.42
N PHE A 139 5.67 6.54 18.82
CA PHE A 139 6.64 7.22 17.95
C PHE A 139 8.10 6.90 18.24
N THR A 140 8.40 6.35 19.43
CA THR A 140 9.79 6.13 19.89
C THR A 140 9.97 4.75 20.52
N VAL A 141 11.21 4.27 20.53
CA VAL A 141 11.68 3.14 21.33
C VAL A 141 12.83 3.61 22.20
N SER A 142 13.08 2.91 23.31
CA SER A 142 14.12 3.26 24.28
C SER A 142 15.51 2.76 23.89
N ASP A 143 15.59 1.71 23.08
CA ASP A 143 16.84 1.07 22.70
C ASP A 143 16.90 0.87 21.16
N PHE A 144 18.10 1.01 20.61
CA PHE A 144 18.36 0.79 19.19
C PHE A 144 18.07 -0.66 18.75
N SER A 145 18.27 -1.64 19.62
CA SER A 145 17.97 -3.03 19.34
C SER A 145 16.47 -3.27 19.18
N GLU A 146 15.62 -2.60 19.97
CA GLU A 146 14.17 -2.67 19.87
C GLU A 146 13.64 -2.09 18.57
N LEU A 147 14.37 -1.14 17.99
CA LEU A 147 14.01 -0.51 16.72
C LEU A 147 13.85 -1.55 15.59
N PHE A 148 14.70 -2.59 15.58
CA PHE A 148 14.69 -3.62 14.54
C PHE A 148 13.68 -4.75 14.78
N SER A 149 12.76 -4.57 15.73
CA SER A 149 11.65 -5.49 15.92
C SER A 149 10.53 -5.24 14.89
N LYS A 150 10.00 -6.31 14.30
CA LYS A 150 8.82 -6.24 13.44
C LYS A 150 7.58 -5.64 14.13
N ASN A 151 7.57 -5.60 15.46
CA ASN A 151 6.49 -5.01 16.24
C ASN A 151 6.59 -3.47 16.31
N ASN A 152 7.74 -2.89 15.97
CA ASN A 152 8.03 -1.46 16.06
C ASN A 152 8.13 -0.80 14.67
N MET A 153 7.22 -1.19 13.74
CA MET A 153 7.27 -0.76 12.34
C MET A 153 7.19 0.76 12.16
N LEU A 154 6.36 1.45 12.93
CA LEU A 154 6.24 2.90 12.84
C LEU A 154 7.53 3.60 13.29
N GLN A 155 8.14 3.12 14.36
CA GLN A 155 9.39 3.64 14.88
C GLN A 155 10.55 3.42 13.89
N ILE A 156 10.61 2.25 13.21
CA ILE A 156 11.58 1.99 12.12
C ILE A 156 11.39 3.00 11.00
N ILE A 157 10.15 3.27 10.57
CA ILE A 157 9.86 4.23 9.50
C ILE A 157 10.35 5.62 9.88
N ILE A 158 10.02 6.09 11.10
CA ILE A 158 10.43 7.41 11.59
C ILE A 158 11.96 7.51 11.62
N PHE A 159 12.65 6.50 12.16
CA PHE A 159 14.10 6.47 12.18
C PHE A 159 14.70 6.43 10.77
N SER A 160 14.10 5.69 9.85
CA SER A 160 14.54 5.63 8.45
C SER A 160 14.43 6.99 7.75
N VAL A 161 13.35 7.73 8.02
CA VAL A 161 13.18 9.11 7.51
C VAL A 161 14.25 10.02 8.09
N LEU A 162 14.46 10.00 9.41
CA LEU A 162 15.50 10.79 10.06
C LEU A 162 16.90 10.46 9.53
N PHE A 163 17.20 9.17 9.34
CA PHE A 163 18.47 8.71 8.79
C PHE A 163 18.68 9.18 7.35
N GLY A 164 17.64 9.06 6.50
CA GLY A 164 17.66 9.52 5.10
C GLY A 164 17.82 11.03 4.98
N VAL A 165 17.07 11.81 5.77
CA VAL A 165 17.20 13.28 5.84
C VAL A 165 18.60 13.68 6.29
N SER A 166 19.12 13.07 7.36
CA SER A 166 20.47 13.35 7.86
C SER A 166 21.54 13.05 6.83
N THR A 167 21.41 11.92 6.11
CA THR A 167 22.31 11.54 5.01
C THR A 167 22.30 12.59 3.90
N ALA A 168 21.13 13.10 3.52
CA ALA A 168 21.00 14.15 2.51
C ALA A 168 21.61 15.49 2.98
N LEU A 169 21.41 15.87 4.25
CA LEU A 169 21.89 17.14 4.81
C LEU A 169 23.42 17.18 5.02
N VAL A 170 24.06 16.05 5.25
CA VAL A 170 25.54 15.96 5.38
C VAL A 170 26.25 16.24 4.04
N GLY A 171 25.55 16.17 2.92
CA GLY A 171 26.10 16.49 1.60
C GLY A 171 27.16 15.50 1.13
N GLU A 172 28.30 15.99 0.60
CA GLU A 172 29.35 15.14 0.00
C GLU A 172 29.87 14.05 0.94
N LYS A 173 29.98 14.31 2.25
CA LYS A 173 30.41 13.31 3.23
C LYS A 173 29.40 12.17 3.39
N GLY A 174 28.12 12.41 3.07
CA GLY A 174 27.04 11.40 3.10
C GLY A 174 26.97 10.52 1.85
N GLU A 175 27.65 10.87 0.77
CA GLU A 175 27.52 10.21 -0.54
C GLU A 175 27.88 8.71 -0.50
N VAL A 176 28.89 8.34 0.30
CA VAL A 176 29.27 6.93 0.50
C VAL A 176 28.15 6.14 1.17
N VAL A 177 27.54 6.72 2.21
CA VAL A 177 26.42 6.11 2.95
C VAL A 177 25.20 5.99 2.03
N LYS A 178 24.90 7.02 1.25
CA LYS A 178 23.81 7.04 0.27
C LYS A 178 23.96 5.90 -0.74
N LYS A 179 25.15 5.74 -1.38
CA LYS A 179 25.45 4.64 -2.29
C LYS A 179 25.34 3.27 -1.63
N PHE A 180 25.79 3.16 -0.39
CA PHE A 180 25.67 1.93 0.39
C PHE A 180 24.21 1.55 0.60
N ILE A 181 23.36 2.49 1.07
CA ILE A 181 21.93 2.27 1.29
C ILE A 181 21.24 1.85 -0.02
N ASP A 182 21.54 2.49 -1.13
CA ASP A 182 20.99 2.17 -2.46
C ASP A 182 21.37 0.74 -2.90
N SER A 183 22.63 0.38 -2.70
CA SER A 183 23.13 -0.96 -3.01
C SER A 183 22.47 -2.03 -2.16
N VAL A 184 22.37 -1.80 -0.83
CA VAL A 184 21.70 -2.73 0.08
C VAL A 184 20.22 -2.84 -0.25
N THR A 185 19.53 -1.73 -0.55
CA THR A 185 18.14 -1.74 -1.01
C THR A 185 17.97 -2.63 -2.23
N THR A 186 18.86 -2.51 -3.21
CA THR A 186 18.84 -3.32 -4.42
C THR A 186 19.01 -4.83 -4.12
N ILE A 187 19.91 -5.17 -3.21
CA ILE A 187 20.13 -6.57 -2.76
C ILE A 187 18.89 -7.11 -2.06
N ILE A 188 18.33 -6.35 -1.11
CA ILE A 188 17.13 -6.73 -0.37
C ILE A 188 15.95 -6.95 -1.33
N MET A 189 15.78 -6.07 -2.31
CA MET A 189 14.77 -6.21 -3.36
C MET A 189 14.96 -7.51 -4.16
N LYS A 190 16.22 -7.91 -4.43
CA LYS A 190 16.50 -9.17 -5.10
C LYS A 190 16.13 -10.37 -4.23
N ILE A 191 16.38 -10.31 -2.92
CA ILE A 191 15.96 -11.35 -1.95
C ILE A 191 14.42 -11.46 -1.94
N VAL A 192 13.70 -10.34 -1.84
CA VAL A 192 12.22 -10.33 -1.92
C VAL A 192 11.75 -11.00 -3.21
N ASN A 193 12.34 -10.66 -4.36
CA ASN A 193 11.98 -11.28 -5.63
C ASN A 193 12.20 -12.81 -5.62
N ILE A 194 13.27 -13.30 -4.99
CA ILE A 194 13.52 -14.74 -4.84
C ILE A 194 12.45 -15.39 -3.95
N ILE A 195 12.13 -14.77 -2.82
CA ILE A 195 11.07 -15.27 -1.92
C ILE A 195 9.72 -15.30 -2.64
N MET A 196 9.43 -14.30 -3.48
CA MET A 196 8.18 -14.23 -4.23
C MET A 196 7.98 -15.36 -5.24
N TYR A 197 9.02 -16.07 -5.67
CA TYR A 197 8.83 -17.31 -6.45
C TYR A 197 8.14 -18.43 -5.65
N TYR A 198 8.31 -18.43 -4.33
CA TYR A 198 7.62 -19.36 -3.45
C TYR A 198 6.21 -18.89 -3.04
N ALA A 199 5.89 -17.61 -3.24
CA ALA A 199 4.62 -17.01 -2.82
C ALA A 199 3.37 -17.75 -3.31
N PRO A 200 3.25 -18.24 -4.57
CA PRO A 200 2.06 -18.98 -5.00
C PRO A 200 1.82 -20.24 -4.15
N ILE A 201 2.86 -20.97 -3.80
CA ILE A 201 2.74 -22.17 -2.95
C ILE A 201 2.40 -21.74 -1.51
N GLY A 202 3.18 -20.81 -0.95
CA GLY A 202 3.00 -20.36 0.43
C GLY A 202 1.62 -19.75 0.68
N LEU A 203 1.20 -18.79 -0.15
CA LEU A 203 -0.11 -18.14 -0.02
C LEU A 203 -1.26 -19.10 -0.31
N GLY A 204 -1.14 -19.97 -1.32
CA GLY A 204 -2.16 -20.96 -1.65
C GLY A 204 -2.39 -21.95 -0.50
N CYS A 205 -1.33 -22.52 0.07
CA CYS A 205 -1.39 -23.44 1.20
C CYS A 205 -1.94 -22.75 2.47
N TYR A 206 -1.47 -21.53 2.74
CA TYR A 206 -1.96 -20.78 3.89
C TYR A 206 -3.45 -20.44 3.74
N PHE A 207 -3.86 -19.99 2.56
CA PHE A 207 -5.25 -19.67 2.28
C PHE A 207 -6.15 -20.89 2.37
N ALA A 208 -5.69 -22.06 1.91
CA ALA A 208 -6.40 -23.32 2.09
C ALA A 208 -6.64 -23.65 3.57
N SER A 209 -5.61 -23.45 4.39
CA SER A 209 -5.73 -23.65 5.84
C SER A 209 -6.73 -22.69 6.48
N VAL A 210 -6.65 -21.38 6.14
CA VAL A 210 -7.56 -20.35 6.65
C VAL A 210 -9.01 -20.62 6.25
N VAL A 211 -9.27 -20.91 4.98
CA VAL A 211 -10.62 -21.22 4.48
C VAL A 211 -11.15 -22.50 5.09
N GLY A 212 -10.30 -23.51 5.26
CA GLY A 212 -10.66 -24.77 5.90
C GLY A 212 -11.06 -24.62 7.36
N GLN A 213 -10.41 -23.71 8.09
CA GLN A 213 -10.68 -23.43 9.50
C GLN A 213 -11.85 -22.47 9.70
N LEU A 214 -11.91 -21.36 8.92
CA LEU A 214 -12.91 -20.31 9.05
C LEU A 214 -14.20 -20.58 8.25
N GLY A 215 -14.18 -21.60 7.37
CA GLY A 215 -15.32 -21.94 6.52
C GLY A 215 -15.53 -20.95 5.36
N THR A 216 -16.63 -21.15 4.63
CA THR A 216 -16.96 -20.37 3.41
C THR A 216 -17.35 -18.91 3.69
N GLN A 217 -17.62 -18.55 4.95
CA GLN A 217 -17.98 -17.17 5.33
C GLN A 217 -16.86 -16.18 5.01
N ILE A 218 -15.59 -16.57 5.20
CA ILE A 218 -14.46 -15.67 4.89
C ILE A 218 -14.39 -15.34 3.39
N LEU A 219 -14.76 -16.27 2.51
CA LEU A 219 -14.82 -16.04 1.06
C LEU A 219 -15.84 -14.97 0.70
N GLN A 220 -17.00 -14.98 1.37
CA GLN A 220 -18.01 -13.93 1.20
C GLN A 220 -17.48 -12.57 1.64
N GLY A 221 -16.73 -12.52 2.74
CA GLY A 221 -16.05 -11.32 3.19
C GLY A 221 -15.10 -10.76 2.14
N TYR A 222 -14.23 -11.60 1.58
CA TYR A 222 -13.30 -11.21 0.51
C TYR A 222 -14.03 -10.70 -0.74
N LEU A 223 -15.11 -11.37 -1.15
CA LEU A 223 -15.90 -10.91 -2.29
C LEU A 223 -16.52 -9.55 -2.02
N LYS A 224 -17.07 -9.31 -0.83
CA LYS A 224 -17.63 -8.00 -0.45
C LYS A 224 -16.56 -6.90 -0.44
N VAL A 225 -15.38 -7.18 0.13
CA VAL A 225 -14.25 -6.24 0.12
C VAL A 225 -13.81 -5.94 -1.31
N PHE A 226 -13.68 -6.95 -2.17
CA PHE A 226 -13.29 -6.78 -3.57
C PHE A 226 -14.29 -5.93 -4.35
N LEU A 227 -15.59 -6.22 -4.24
CA LEU A 227 -16.64 -5.46 -4.92
C LEU A 227 -16.70 -4.01 -4.43
N LEU A 228 -16.59 -3.80 -3.12
CA LEU A 228 -16.51 -2.46 -2.54
C LEU A 228 -15.27 -1.72 -3.06
N TYR A 229 -14.09 -2.37 -3.03
CA TYR A 229 -12.86 -1.79 -3.54
C TYR A 229 -12.97 -1.41 -5.01
N LEU A 230 -13.53 -2.28 -5.84
CA LEU A 230 -13.74 -2.02 -7.27
C LEU A 230 -14.66 -0.82 -7.50
N GLY A 231 -15.77 -0.75 -6.76
CA GLY A 231 -16.68 0.41 -6.79
C GLY A 231 -15.98 1.73 -6.42
N LEU A 232 -15.19 1.71 -5.33
CA LEU A 232 -14.40 2.87 -4.89
C LEU A 232 -13.32 3.25 -5.93
N THR A 233 -12.70 2.25 -6.55
CA THR A 233 -11.74 2.48 -7.65
C THR A 233 -12.40 3.18 -8.83
N ILE A 234 -13.59 2.73 -9.25
CA ILE A 234 -14.36 3.34 -10.34
C ILE A 234 -14.71 4.80 -9.99
N ILE A 235 -15.19 5.05 -8.77
CA ILE A 235 -15.51 6.41 -8.29
C ILE A 235 -14.26 7.27 -8.30
N ASN A 236 -13.14 6.80 -7.73
CA ASN A 236 -11.90 7.56 -7.67
C ASN A 236 -11.37 7.87 -9.07
N TYR A 237 -11.29 6.86 -9.93
CA TYR A 237 -10.77 6.98 -11.27
C TYR A 237 -11.62 7.91 -12.15
N PHE A 238 -12.93 7.70 -12.23
CA PHE A 238 -13.78 8.47 -13.15
C PHE A 238 -14.24 9.81 -12.56
N ILE A 239 -14.51 9.91 -11.28
CA ILE A 239 -15.02 11.15 -10.67
C ILE A 239 -13.87 12.02 -10.17
N PHE A 240 -13.01 11.50 -9.28
CA PHE A 240 -11.97 12.33 -8.67
C PHE A 240 -10.86 12.70 -9.65
N PHE A 241 -10.36 11.77 -10.48
CA PHE A 241 -9.35 12.12 -11.48
C PHE A 241 -9.89 13.07 -12.54
N SER A 242 -11.18 12.98 -12.89
CA SER A 242 -11.85 13.98 -13.72
C SER A 242 -11.90 15.35 -13.06
N ALA A 243 -12.25 15.40 -11.77
CA ALA A 243 -12.28 16.64 -11.00
C ALA A 243 -10.87 17.26 -10.90
N TYR A 244 -9.84 16.46 -10.57
CA TYR A 244 -8.47 16.94 -10.46
C TYR A 244 -7.93 17.45 -11.80
N SER A 245 -8.18 16.72 -12.90
CA SER A 245 -7.78 17.16 -14.24
C SER A 245 -8.51 18.44 -14.67
N TYR A 246 -9.78 18.58 -14.30
CA TYR A 246 -10.56 19.80 -14.53
C TYR A 246 -10.04 20.98 -13.68
N ILE A 247 -9.75 20.77 -12.40
CA ILE A 247 -9.15 21.77 -11.50
C ILE A 247 -7.81 22.24 -12.06
N SER A 248 -7.03 21.34 -12.66
CA SER A 248 -5.70 21.64 -13.17
C SER A 248 -5.72 22.65 -14.32
N SER A 249 -6.61 22.51 -15.30
CA SER A 249 -6.65 23.38 -16.51
C SER A 249 -8.04 23.46 -17.18
N GLY A 250 -9.13 23.27 -16.41
CA GLY A 250 -10.50 23.37 -16.93
C GLY A 250 -10.83 22.26 -17.94
N LYS A 251 -11.70 22.58 -18.89
CA LYS A 251 -12.15 21.61 -19.93
C LYS A 251 -10.99 21.06 -20.77
N GLU A 252 -9.95 21.85 -20.99
CA GLU A 252 -8.77 21.43 -21.76
C GLU A 252 -7.95 20.39 -20.99
N GLY A 253 -7.74 20.60 -19.68
CA GLY A 253 -7.08 19.63 -18.80
C GLY A 253 -7.83 18.31 -18.73
N PHE A 254 -9.15 18.35 -18.54
CA PHE A 254 -10.00 17.18 -18.57
C PHE A 254 -9.86 16.38 -19.87
N LYS A 255 -9.99 17.03 -21.03
CA LYS A 255 -9.85 16.39 -22.34
C LYS A 255 -8.45 15.81 -22.55
N ALA A 256 -7.41 16.55 -22.19
CA ALA A 256 -6.03 16.13 -22.33
C ALA A 256 -5.72 14.89 -21.47
N PHE A 257 -6.21 14.85 -20.24
CA PHE A 257 -6.05 13.69 -19.36
C PHE A 257 -6.70 12.45 -19.98
N TRP A 258 -7.99 12.49 -20.27
CA TRP A 258 -8.71 11.31 -20.76
C TRP A 258 -8.22 10.83 -22.13
N LYS A 259 -7.71 11.71 -22.98
CA LYS A 259 -7.10 11.33 -24.26
C LYS A 259 -5.81 10.51 -24.07
N ASN A 260 -5.03 10.78 -23.03
CA ASN A 260 -3.68 10.24 -22.87
C ASN A 260 -3.55 9.18 -21.76
N VAL A 261 -4.53 9.06 -20.83
CA VAL A 261 -4.42 8.15 -19.67
C VAL A 261 -4.69 6.68 -20.01
N ILE A 262 -5.28 6.37 -21.15
CA ILE A 262 -5.68 5.01 -21.54
C ILE A 262 -4.47 4.06 -21.58
N SER A 263 -3.39 4.47 -22.22
CA SER A 263 -2.18 3.64 -22.31
C SER A 263 -1.53 3.36 -20.94
N PRO A 264 -1.31 4.34 -20.05
CA PRO A 264 -0.93 4.08 -18.66
C PRO A 264 -1.87 3.15 -17.90
N THR A 265 -3.19 3.33 -18.06
CA THR A 265 -4.20 2.49 -17.40
C THR A 265 -4.08 1.02 -17.81
N VAL A 266 -4.02 0.78 -19.13
CA VAL A 266 -3.86 -0.58 -19.66
C VAL A 266 -2.53 -1.18 -19.19
N THR A 267 -1.45 -0.40 -19.19
CA THR A 267 -0.14 -0.87 -18.71
C THR A 267 -0.17 -1.20 -17.22
N ALA A 268 -0.80 -0.37 -16.40
CA ALA A 268 -0.94 -0.61 -14.96
C ALA A 268 -1.78 -1.87 -14.68
N LEU A 269 -2.93 -2.02 -15.34
CA LEU A 269 -3.75 -3.23 -15.28
C LEU A 269 -2.96 -4.46 -15.74
N ALA A 270 -2.20 -4.29 -16.83
CA ALA A 270 -1.47 -5.38 -17.48
C ALA A 270 -0.29 -5.89 -16.65
N THR A 271 0.37 -5.04 -15.91
CA THR A 271 1.62 -5.37 -15.23
C THR A 271 1.45 -5.57 -13.73
N CYS A 272 0.37 -5.05 -13.14
CA CYS A 272 0.23 -4.90 -11.69
C CYS A 272 1.48 -4.27 -11.05
N SER A 273 2.17 -3.38 -11.81
CA SER A 273 3.42 -2.78 -11.39
C SER A 273 3.47 -1.30 -11.72
N SER A 274 3.41 -0.48 -10.68
CA SER A 274 3.57 0.98 -10.83
C SER A 274 4.94 1.33 -11.40
N ALA A 275 6.00 0.58 -11.05
CA ALA A 275 7.35 0.81 -11.57
C ALA A 275 7.44 0.52 -13.08
N ALA A 276 6.83 -0.58 -13.56
CA ALA A 276 6.79 -0.90 -14.98
C ALA A 276 5.98 0.13 -15.79
N SER A 277 5.07 0.86 -15.14
CA SER A 277 4.24 1.89 -15.77
C SER A 277 4.94 3.26 -15.90
N ILE A 278 6.11 3.47 -15.25
CA ILE A 278 6.81 4.76 -15.26
C ILE A 278 7.03 5.32 -16.68
N PRO A 279 7.62 4.57 -17.63
CA PRO A 279 7.90 5.11 -18.96
C PRO A 279 6.64 5.58 -19.69
N VAL A 280 5.57 4.78 -19.59
CA VAL A 280 4.29 5.06 -20.28
C VAL A 280 3.56 6.23 -19.63
N ASN A 281 3.57 6.31 -18.28
CA ASN A 281 3.03 7.47 -17.55
C ASN A 281 3.80 8.76 -17.85
N LEU A 282 5.13 8.68 -17.91
CA LEU A 282 5.96 9.84 -18.23
C LEU A 282 5.68 10.36 -19.64
N GLU A 283 5.56 9.44 -20.62
CA GLU A 283 5.22 9.79 -21.99
C GLU A 283 3.82 10.42 -22.08
N ALA A 284 2.82 9.80 -21.43
CA ALA A 284 1.46 10.34 -21.39
C ALA A 284 1.40 11.71 -20.72
N THR A 285 2.13 11.91 -19.62
CA THR A 285 2.21 13.18 -18.89
C THR A 285 2.83 14.28 -19.75
N LYS A 286 3.89 13.97 -20.51
CA LYS A 286 4.50 14.91 -21.48
C LYS A 286 3.56 15.22 -22.64
N LYS A 287 2.83 14.23 -23.17
CA LYS A 287 1.81 14.45 -24.23
C LYS A 287 0.62 15.29 -23.78
N ILE A 288 0.30 15.26 -22.49
CA ILE A 288 -0.71 16.17 -21.90
C ILE A 288 -0.21 17.63 -21.94
N GLY A 289 1.10 17.87 -21.97
CA GLY A 289 1.73 19.19 -21.96
C GLY A 289 2.25 19.59 -20.56
N VAL A 290 2.40 18.66 -19.64
CA VAL A 290 3.05 18.92 -18.34
C VAL A 290 4.51 19.28 -18.56
N PRO A 291 5.05 20.36 -17.96
CA PRO A 291 6.44 20.75 -18.07
C PRO A 291 7.38 19.59 -17.74
N LYS A 292 8.47 19.47 -18.50
CA LYS A 292 9.39 18.34 -18.43
C LYS A 292 9.94 18.12 -17.02
N ASP A 293 10.36 19.19 -16.34
CA ASP A 293 10.91 19.16 -14.98
C ASP A 293 9.88 18.64 -13.96
N ILE A 294 8.61 19.03 -14.09
CA ILE A 294 7.53 18.54 -13.24
C ILE A 294 7.23 17.06 -13.55
N ALA A 295 7.09 16.70 -14.82
CA ALA A 295 6.79 15.32 -15.21
C ALA A 295 7.88 14.34 -14.75
N GLU A 296 9.15 14.70 -14.99
CA GLU A 296 10.31 13.87 -14.63
C GLU A 296 10.57 13.80 -13.11
N THR A 297 10.00 14.74 -12.34
CA THR A 297 10.05 14.69 -10.87
C THR A 297 8.85 13.94 -10.30
N VAL A 298 7.62 14.31 -10.68
CA VAL A 298 6.39 13.78 -10.07
C VAL A 298 6.21 12.31 -10.37
N ILE A 299 6.44 11.85 -11.61
CA ILE A 299 6.14 10.47 -11.99
C ILE A 299 7.03 9.46 -11.25
N PRO A 300 8.38 9.57 -11.26
CA PRO A 300 9.22 8.62 -10.54
C PRO A 300 9.06 8.71 -9.02
N LEU A 301 8.91 9.92 -8.47
CA LEU A 301 8.70 10.11 -7.03
C LEU A 301 7.36 9.51 -6.59
N GLY A 302 6.29 9.83 -7.32
CA GLY A 302 4.94 9.39 -7.00
C GLY A 302 4.77 7.88 -7.02
N VAL A 303 5.47 7.20 -7.91
CA VAL A 303 5.45 5.72 -7.96
C VAL A 303 5.88 5.09 -6.63
N ASN A 304 6.75 5.74 -5.87
CA ASN A 304 7.21 5.25 -4.57
C ASN A 304 6.43 5.81 -3.38
N THR A 305 5.90 7.04 -3.48
CA THR A 305 5.39 7.77 -2.31
C THR A 305 3.90 8.15 -2.37
N HIS A 306 3.27 8.08 -3.55
CA HIS A 306 1.88 8.44 -3.76
C HIS A 306 1.07 7.26 -4.28
N LYS A 307 0.14 6.75 -3.45
CA LYS A 307 -0.58 5.51 -3.73
C LYS A 307 -2.02 5.57 -3.21
N ASP A 308 -2.86 6.33 -3.87
CA ASP A 308 -4.29 6.48 -3.53
C ASP A 308 -5.01 5.13 -3.46
N GLY A 309 -4.73 4.21 -4.39
CA GLY A 309 -5.28 2.86 -4.37
C GLY A 309 -4.83 2.06 -3.14
N SER A 310 -3.57 2.21 -2.73
CA SER A 310 -3.07 1.55 -1.51
C SER A 310 -3.65 2.16 -0.24
N VAL A 311 -3.95 3.46 -0.22
CA VAL A 311 -4.67 4.12 0.89
C VAL A 311 -6.07 3.55 1.03
N ILE A 312 -6.84 3.46 -0.07
CA ILE A 312 -8.16 2.82 -0.08
C ILE A 312 -8.06 1.37 0.43
N GLY A 313 -7.10 0.60 -0.09
CA GLY A 313 -6.87 -0.78 0.33
C GLY A 313 -6.47 -0.90 1.80
N GLY A 314 -5.64 0.02 2.31
CA GLY A 314 -5.25 0.09 3.72
C GLY A 314 -6.45 0.31 4.63
N VAL A 315 -7.29 1.30 4.33
CA VAL A 315 -8.52 1.59 5.07
C VAL A 315 -9.46 0.37 5.08
N LEU A 316 -9.69 -0.25 3.93
CA LEU A 316 -10.57 -1.44 3.84
C LEU A 316 -10.04 -2.62 4.64
N LYS A 317 -8.72 -2.88 4.61
CA LYS A 317 -8.08 -3.93 5.40
C LYS A 317 -8.22 -3.69 6.90
N ILE A 318 -8.01 -2.45 7.34
CA ILE A 318 -8.18 -2.07 8.75
C ILE A 318 -9.63 -2.33 9.18
N ILE A 319 -10.61 -1.81 8.44
CA ILE A 319 -12.03 -1.98 8.75
C ILE A 319 -12.44 -3.46 8.69
N PHE A 320 -11.90 -4.22 7.76
CA PHE A 320 -12.14 -5.66 7.66
C PHE A 320 -11.63 -6.40 8.91
N LEU A 321 -10.41 -6.11 9.37
CA LEU A 321 -9.89 -6.69 10.61
C LEU A 321 -10.71 -6.26 11.84
N PHE A 322 -11.07 -4.97 11.93
CA PHE A 322 -11.92 -4.50 13.04
C PHE A 322 -13.24 -5.28 13.10
N GLY A 323 -13.87 -5.50 11.94
CA GLY A 323 -15.09 -6.29 11.86
C GLY A 323 -14.89 -7.77 12.22
N LEU A 324 -13.80 -8.41 11.74
CA LEU A 324 -13.46 -9.79 12.09
C LEU A 324 -13.21 -9.98 13.59
N PHE A 325 -12.54 -8.99 14.22
CA PHE A 325 -12.24 -9.01 15.64
C PHE A 325 -13.35 -8.37 16.51
N GLY A 326 -14.49 -8.01 15.91
CA GLY A 326 -15.64 -7.39 16.61
C GLY A 326 -15.27 -6.10 17.35
N LYS A 327 -14.31 -5.32 16.82
CA LYS A 327 -13.94 -4.01 17.36
C LYS A 327 -14.82 -2.93 16.72
N ASP A 328 -15.28 -1.95 17.52
CA ASP A 328 -16.09 -0.84 17.04
C ASP A 328 -15.23 0.20 16.30
N ILE A 329 -15.77 0.72 15.18
CA ILE A 329 -15.15 1.76 14.37
C ILE A 329 -15.91 3.09 14.38
N ASN A 330 -17.07 3.17 15.10
CA ASN A 330 -18.00 4.29 14.96
C ASN A 330 -17.58 5.58 15.67
N SER A 331 -16.46 5.60 16.39
CA SER A 331 -15.98 6.82 17.04
C SER A 331 -15.15 7.68 16.08
N ILE A 332 -15.31 9.00 16.15
CA ILE A 332 -14.53 9.96 15.35
C ILE A 332 -13.01 9.78 15.54
N PRO A 333 -12.47 9.62 16.76
CA PRO A 333 -11.04 9.36 16.94
C PRO A 333 -10.56 8.08 16.23
N MET A 334 -11.38 7.02 16.22
CA MET A 334 -11.05 5.78 15.52
C MET A 334 -11.05 5.99 14.01
N LEU A 335 -12.02 6.67 13.43
CA LEU A 335 -12.07 6.99 12.01
C LEU A 335 -10.87 7.83 11.57
N LEU A 336 -10.46 8.81 12.39
CA LEU A 336 -9.24 9.59 12.15
C LEU A 336 -7.98 8.73 12.23
N SER A 337 -7.91 7.80 13.19
CA SER A 337 -6.82 6.82 13.28
C SER A 337 -6.76 5.94 12.04
N ILE A 338 -7.91 5.41 11.59
CA ILE A 338 -8.00 4.58 10.38
C ILE A 338 -7.54 5.36 9.14
N LEU A 339 -7.92 6.63 9.02
CA LEU A 339 -7.47 7.50 7.94
C LEU A 339 -5.96 7.73 7.97
N ALA A 340 -5.41 8.03 9.15
CA ALA A 340 -3.98 8.27 9.34
C ALA A 340 -3.15 7.01 9.04
N VAL A 341 -3.57 5.85 9.56
CA VAL A 341 -2.87 4.58 9.30
C VAL A 341 -3.02 4.16 7.84
N GLY A 342 -4.20 4.33 7.23
CA GLY A 342 -4.41 4.09 5.80
C GLY A 342 -3.50 4.95 4.93
N PHE A 343 -3.32 6.23 5.28
CA PHE A 343 -2.34 7.12 4.62
C PHE A 343 -0.91 6.59 4.78
N LEU A 344 -0.50 6.21 6.00
CA LEU A 344 0.83 5.65 6.25
C LEU A 344 1.06 4.36 5.46
N VAL A 345 0.06 3.48 5.38
CA VAL A 345 0.11 2.27 4.55
C VAL A 345 0.41 2.62 3.08
N GLY A 346 -0.29 3.60 2.52
CA GLY A 346 -0.03 4.06 1.16
C GLY A 346 1.37 4.64 0.98
N ALA A 347 1.85 5.44 1.95
CA ALA A 347 3.16 6.08 1.89
C ALA A 347 4.33 5.09 1.99
N VAL A 348 4.16 4.00 2.75
CA VAL A 348 5.23 3.04 3.05
C VAL A 348 5.32 1.91 2.04
N MET A 349 4.20 1.60 1.37
CA MET A 349 4.11 0.49 0.41
C MET A 349 4.91 0.70 -0.87
N GLY A 350 6.03 1.34 -0.95
CA GLY A 350 6.88 1.54 -2.13
C GLY A 350 6.48 0.77 -3.42
N ALA A 351 7.06 1.06 -4.56
CA ALA A 351 6.81 0.33 -5.82
C ALA A 351 7.61 -0.99 -5.89
N ILE A 352 7.50 -1.79 -4.85
CA ILE A 352 8.32 -3.00 -4.66
C ILE A 352 7.45 -4.26 -4.63
N PRO A 353 7.90 -5.38 -5.21
CA PRO A 353 7.24 -6.66 -5.04
C PRO A 353 7.10 -7.00 -3.56
N GLY A 354 5.93 -7.40 -3.14
CA GLY A 354 5.66 -7.67 -1.71
C GLY A 354 5.51 -6.42 -0.83
N GLY A 355 5.55 -5.20 -1.38
CA GLY A 355 5.36 -3.95 -0.64
C GLY A 355 4.05 -3.88 0.14
N GLY A 356 3.01 -4.60 -0.31
CA GLY A 356 1.76 -4.77 0.42
C GLY A 356 1.94 -5.27 1.85
N MET A 357 2.85 -6.23 2.05
CA MET A 357 3.09 -6.79 3.38
C MET A 357 3.67 -5.79 4.38
N ILE A 358 4.41 -4.76 3.91
CA ILE A 358 4.90 -3.69 4.78
C ILE A 358 3.72 -2.92 5.38
N GLY A 359 2.77 -2.53 4.53
CA GLY A 359 1.57 -1.85 4.98
C GLY A 359 0.69 -2.71 5.88
N GLU A 360 0.60 -4.00 5.61
CA GLU A 360 -0.13 -4.98 6.41
C GLU A 360 0.50 -5.16 7.79
N MET A 361 1.82 -5.29 7.86
CA MET A 361 2.55 -5.34 9.14
C MET A 361 2.35 -4.07 9.96
N LEU A 362 2.33 -2.91 9.29
CA LEU A 362 2.05 -1.64 9.95
C LEU A 362 0.65 -1.65 10.59
N ILE A 363 -0.37 -2.14 9.87
CA ILE A 363 -1.73 -2.29 10.40
C ILE A 363 -1.74 -3.19 11.63
N ILE A 364 -1.14 -4.37 11.52
CA ILE A 364 -1.06 -5.36 12.61
C ILE A 364 -0.38 -4.75 13.84
N SER A 365 0.78 -4.11 13.65
CA SER A 365 1.56 -3.50 14.72
C SER A 365 0.83 -2.37 15.44
N ILE A 366 0.26 -1.41 14.68
CA ILE A 366 -0.38 -0.22 15.28
C ILE A 366 -1.65 -0.60 16.07
N TYR A 367 -2.46 -1.51 15.54
CA TYR A 367 -3.72 -1.89 16.18
C TYR A 367 -3.62 -3.09 17.12
N GLY A 368 -2.43 -3.68 17.26
CA GLY A 368 -2.18 -4.82 18.13
C GLY A 368 -2.97 -6.07 17.73
N PHE A 369 -3.15 -6.30 16.43
CA PHE A 369 -3.73 -7.54 15.94
C PHE A 369 -2.72 -8.68 16.04
N PRO A 370 -3.18 -9.93 16.24
CA PRO A 370 -2.29 -11.07 16.20
C PRO A 370 -1.65 -11.24 14.82
N ILE A 371 -0.41 -11.71 14.80
CA ILE A 371 0.37 -11.86 13.56
C ILE A 371 -0.29 -12.83 12.58
N GLU A 372 -1.07 -13.78 13.10
CA GLU A 372 -1.87 -14.75 12.36
C GLU A 372 -2.97 -14.10 11.51
N ALA A 373 -3.32 -12.83 11.80
CA ALA A 373 -4.25 -12.05 10.98
C ALA A 373 -3.61 -11.50 9.69
N LEU A 374 -2.28 -11.46 9.61
CA LEU A 374 -1.58 -10.90 8.46
C LEU A 374 -1.95 -11.56 7.12
N PRO A 375 -1.95 -12.89 7.00
CA PRO A 375 -2.30 -13.53 5.73
C PRO A 375 -3.74 -13.28 5.31
N ILE A 376 -4.65 -13.02 6.27
CA ILE A 376 -6.04 -12.68 5.96
C ILE A 376 -6.09 -11.40 5.13
N ILE A 377 -5.33 -10.37 5.54
CA ILE A 377 -5.30 -9.10 4.78
C ILE A 377 -4.35 -9.14 3.58
N ALA A 378 -3.37 -10.04 3.56
CA ALA A 378 -2.50 -10.26 2.39
C ALA A 378 -3.28 -10.80 1.17
N VAL A 379 -4.29 -11.63 1.40
CA VAL A 379 -5.22 -12.05 0.35
C VAL A 379 -5.95 -10.85 -0.26
N ILE A 380 -6.43 -9.92 0.58
CA ILE A 380 -7.08 -8.68 0.10
C ILE A 380 -6.12 -7.92 -0.82
N SER A 381 -4.86 -7.73 -0.43
CA SER A 381 -3.86 -7.07 -1.27
C SER A 381 -3.74 -7.73 -2.63
N THR A 382 -3.71 -9.05 -2.67
CA THR A 382 -3.55 -9.79 -3.93
C THR A 382 -4.74 -9.63 -4.86
N ILE A 383 -5.97 -9.69 -4.34
CA ILE A 383 -7.18 -9.58 -5.18
C ILE A 383 -7.44 -8.16 -5.67
N ILE A 384 -6.97 -7.12 -4.93
CA ILE A 384 -7.15 -5.72 -5.32
C ILE A 384 -5.94 -5.14 -6.07
N ASP A 385 -4.87 -5.90 -6.29
CA ASP A 385 -3.58 -5.40 -6.81
C ASP A 385 -3.73 -4.69 -8.17
N ALA A 386 -4.43 -5.30 -9.11
CA ALA A 386 -4.62 -4.73 -10.44
C ALA A 386 -5.36 -3.36 -10.41
N PRO A 387 -6.56 -3.23 -9.80
CA PRO A 387 -7.23 -1.94 -9.70
C PRO A 387 -6.48 -0.95 -8.80
N ALA A 388 -5.78 -1.39 -7.76
CA ALA A 388 -4.93 -0.54 -6.94
C ALA A 388 -3.78 0.07 -7.75
N THR A 389 -3.13 -0.73 -8.58
CA THR A 389 -2.04 -0.28 -9.44
C THR A 389 -2.51 0.73 -10.48
N VAL A 390 -3.73 0.62 -10.99
CA VAL A 390 -4.33 1.64 -11.87
C VAL A 390 -4.37 2.99 -11.16
N LEU A 391 -4.97 3.06 -9.96
CA LEU A 391 -5.05 4.31 -9.21
C LEU A 391 -3.67 4.85 -8.84
N ASN A 392 -2.80 3.99 -8.32
CA ASN A 392 -1.44 4.37 -7.90
C ASN A 392 -0.61 4.91 -9.07
N SER A 393 -0.77 4.35 -10.25
CA SER A 393 0.03 4.68 -11.43
C SER A 393 -0.51 5.91 -12.15
N THR A 394 -1.78 5.90 -12.53
CA THR A 394 -2.42 6.98 -13.28
C THR A 394 -2.72 8.21 -12.43
N GLY A 395 -2.88 8.02 -11.11
CA GLY A 395 -2.98 9.10 -10.13
C GLY A 395 -1.76 10.03 -10.17
N ASN A 396 -0.56 9.50 -10.41
CA ASN A 396 0.63 10.33 -10.55
C ASN A 396 0.57 11.27 -11.76
N THR A 397 -0.06 10.85 -12.86
CA THR A 397 -0.25 11.69 -14.04
C THR A 397 -1.17 12.88 -13.73
N VAL A 398 -2.30 12.65 -13.07
CA VAL A 398 -3.20 13.76 -12.71
C VAL A 398 -2.60 14.64 -11.60
N CYS A 399 -1.82 14.08 -10.68
CA CYS A 399 -1.06 14.86 -9.70
C CYS A 399 -0.02 15.78 -10.37
N ALA A 400 0.69 15.29 -11.40
CA ALA A 400 1.62 16.13 -12.16
C ALA A 400 0.91 17.32 -12.81
N MET A 401 -0.31 17.15 -13.32
CA MET A 401 -1.15 18.23 -13.83
C MET A 401 -1.54 19.23 -12.72
N MET A 402 -1.91 18.74 -11.53
CA MET A 402 -2.22 19.59 -10.37
C MET A 402 -0.99 20.38 -9.92
N VAL A 403 0.17 19.73 -9.83
CA VAL A 403 1.45 20.39 -9.50
C VAL A 403 1.75 21.49 -10.50
N SER A 404 1.61 21.24 -11.81
CA SER A 404 1.80 22.27 -12.85
C SER A 404 0.87 23.46 -12.64
N ARG A 405 -0.37 23.22 -12.25
CA ARG A 405 -1.34 24.25 -11.92
C ARG A 405 -0.87 25.17 -10.79
N PHE A 406 -0.34 24.61 -9.72
CA PHE A 406 0.07 25.39 -8.54
C PHE A 406 1.46 26.01 -8.69
N VAL A 407 2.35 25.40 -9.48
CA VAL A 407 3.70 25.93 -9.74
C VAL A 407 3.68 27.01 -10.81
N ASP A 408 3.05 26.76 -11.97
CA ASP A 408 3.10 27.58 -13.18
C ASP A 408 1.80 28.38 -13.44
N GLY A 409 0.77 28.18 -12.61
CA GLY A 409 -0.48 28.94 -12.66
C GLY A 409 -1.53 28.36 -13.63
N LYS A 410 -2.68 29.06 -13.76
CA LYS A 410 -3.88 28.56 -14.49
C LYS A 410 -3.66 28.23 -15.97
N LYS A 411 -2.72 28.89 -16.61
CA LYS A 411 -2.50 28.82 -18.07
C LYS A 411 -1.29 27.92 -18.43
N TRP A 412 -0.85 27.03 -17.55
CA TRP A 412 0.31 26.17 -17.77
C TRP A 412 0.17 25.35 -19.06
N LEU A 413 -1.02 24.83 -19.36
CA LEU A 413 -1.31 24.02 -20.55
C LEU A 413 -1.26 24.84 -21.87
N LYS A 414 -1.45 26.17 -21.82
CA LYS A 414 -1.37 27.04 -23.00
C LYS A 414 0.05 27.54 -23.28
N LYS A 415 0.99 27.30 -22.35
CA LYS A 415 2.39 27.71 -22.48
C LYS A 415 3.27 26.56 -23.00
N ALA A 416 2.74 25.33 -23.01
CA ALA A 416 3.37 24.12 -23.56
C ALA A 416 2.95 23.95 -25.03
#